data_c7ee04f770534fb9926e1dd58608944a
#
_entry.id   c7ee04f770534fb9926e1dd58608944a
#
_cell.length_a   1.000
_cell.length_b   1.000
_cell.length_c   1.000
_cell.angle_alpha   90.00
_cell.angle_beta   90.00
_cell.angle_gamma   90.00
#
_symmetry.space_group_name_H-M   'P 1'
#
loop_
_entity.id
_entity.type
_entity.pdbx_description
1 polymer ?
#
loop_
_entity_poly.entity_id
_entity_poly.type
_entity_poly.pdbx_seq_one_letter_code
_entity_poly.pdbx_strand_id
1 'polypeptide(L)'
;MSAAMMLASCGGTKEAGQNGALIERSDIKIEGQRMTPEALWAMGRIGGLAVSPDGKKIAYTVAYYSVPENKSNREVFVMNADGSDNRQITRTPYQENEVTWIKGGSKLAFLSNDNGSSQLYEMNPDGSGRKQLTNYDGDIEGYSISPDGKKLLFISQVKTKESTADKYPDLPKATGIIVTDLMYKHWDEWVTTAQHPFVA
;
A
#
# COMPACT_ATOMS: atom_id res chain seq x y z
N MET A 1 -43.92 -30.17 29.11
CA MET A 1 -43.59 -29.03 28.22
C MET A 1 -42.20 -28.56 28.61
N SER A 2 -41.22 -28.97 27.84
CA SER A 2 -39.81 -28.67 28.13
C SER A 2 -39.32 -27.68 27.05
N ALA A 3 -38.99 -26.47 27.45
CA ALA A 3 -38.47 -25.43 26.57
C ALA A 3 -36.95 -25.62 26.43
N ALA A 4 -36.50 -26.01 25.26
CA ALA A 4 -35.10 -26.04 24.91
C ALA A 4 -34.63 -24.65 24.55
N MET A 5 -33.74 -24.10 25.36
CA MET A 5 -33.06 -22.83 25.13
C MET A 5 -31.85 -23.09 24.19
N MET A 6 -31.96 -22.67 22.93
CA MET A 6 -30.84 -22.69 22.00
C MET A 6 -29.89 -21.53 22.33
N LEU A 7 -28.72 -21.82 22.82
CA LEU A 7 -27.60 -20.90 22.89
C LEU A 7 -27.00 -20.72 21.48
N ALA A 8 -27.26 -19.58 20.88
CA ALA A 8 -26.59 -19.17 19.67
C ALA A 8 -25.14 -18.77 20.01
N SER A 9 -24.18 -19.62 19.61
CA SER A 9 -22.76 -19.33 19.63
C SER A 9 -22.48 -18.23 18.58
N CYS A 10 -22.14 -17.05 19.01
CA CYS A 10 -21.55 -16.03 18.15
C CYS A 10 -20.12 -16.46 17.82
N GLY A 11 -19.99 -17.27 16.76
CA GLY A 11 -18.71 -17.48 16.10
C GLY A 11 -18.25 -16.16 15.51
N GLY A 12 -17.12 -15.64 16.00
CA GLY A 12 -16.46 -14.48 15.40
C GLY A 12 -16.13 -14.80 13.94
N THR A 13 -16.84 -14.18 13.03
CA THR A 13 -16.46 -14.13 11.62
C THR A 13 -15.15 -13.34 11.55
N LYS A 14 -14.07 -14.00 11.12
CA LYS A 14 -12.92 -13.31 10.54
C LYS A 14 -13.50 -12.39 9.46
N GLU A 15 -13.34 -11.09 9.62
CA GLU A 15 -13.66 -10.15 8.56
C GLU A 15 -12.87 -10.57 7.33
N ALA A 16 -13.59 -11.09 6.33
CA ALA A 16 -13.06 -11.34 5.01
C ALA A 16 -12.52 -10.01 4.49
N GLY A 17 -11.32 -10.05 3.89
CA GLY A 17 -10.56 -8.92 3.42
C GLY A 17 -11.43 -7.84 2.80
N GLN A 18 -11.13 -6.59 3.16
CA GLN A 18 -11.83 -5.41 2.70
C GLN A 18 -11.87 -5.41 1.18
N ASN A 19 -12.97 -5.86 0.57
CA ASN A 19 -13.29 -5.57 -0.81
C ASN A 19 -13.62 -4.08 -0.89
N GLY A 20 -12.56 -3.26 -0.92
CA GLY A 20 -12.68 -1.82 -1.15
C GLY A 20 -13.30 -1.59 -2.53
N ALA A 21 -14.20 -0.62 -2.65
CA ALA A 21 -14.67 -0.18 -3.95
C ALA A 21 -13.46 0.30 -4.77
N LEU A 22 -13.38 -0.12 -6.03
CA LEU A 22 -12.38 0.36 -6.96
C LEU A 22 -12.61 1.85 -7.20
N ILE A 23 -11.59 2.67 -6.94
CA ILE A 23 -11.62 4.11 -7.16
C ILE A 23 -10.90 4.41 -8.46
N GLU A 24 -11.63 4.90 -9.44
CA GLU A 24 -11.12 5.22 -10.76
C GLU A 24 -10.98 6.73 -10.98
N ARG A 25 -10.46 7.08 -12.14
CA ARG A 25 -10.39 8.47 -12.58
C ARG A 25 -11.80 9.08 -12.56
N SER A 26 -11.91 10.24 -11.96
CA SER A 26 -13.17 10.99 -11.94
C SER A 26 -13.46 11.61 -13.31
N ASP A 27 -14.71 11.51 -13.75
CA ASP A 27 -15.21 12.13 -14.98
C ASP A 27 -15.79 13.54 -14.76
N ILE A 28 -15.45 14.17 -13.63
CA ILE A 28 -15.94 15.52 -13.33
C ILE A 28 -15.56 16.49 -14.45
N LYS A 29 -16.53 17.25 -14.92
CA LYS A 29 -16.29 18.36 -15.85
C LYS A 29 -15.93 19.60 -15.04
N ILE A 30 -14.75 20.13 -15.31
CA ILE A 30 -14.30 21.39 -14.72
C ILE A 30 -14.89 22.52 -15.56
N GLU A 31 -15.86 23.24 -15.00
CA GLU A 31 -16.47 24.38 -15.63
C GLU A 31 -15.76 25.68 -15.19
N GLY A 32 -15.40 26.51 -16.17
CA GLY A 32 -14.71 27.78 -15.92
C GLY A 32 -13.19 27.65 -15.74
N GLN A 33 -12.57 28.75 -15.27
CA GLN A 33 -11.11 28.87 -15.15
C GLN A 33 -10.63 28.81 -13.69
N ARG A 34 -11.50 28.44 -12.75
CA ARG A 34 -11.15 28.41 -11.33
C ARG A 34 -11.06 26.99 -10.83
N MET A 35 -10.02 26.71 -10.07
CA MET A 35 -9.91 25.46 -9.32
C MET A 35 -10.96 25.42 -8.21
N THR A 36 -11.74 24.35 -8.16
CA THR A 36 -12.66 24.05 -7.06
C THR A 36 -12.13 22.89 -6.22
N PRO A 37 -12.59 22.70 -4.97
CA PRO A 37 -12.21 21.53 -4.17
C PRO A 37 -12.51 20.21 -4.88
N GLU A 38 -13.64 20.12 -5.58
CA GLU A 38 -14.04 18.92 -6.33
C GLU A 38 -13.07 18.66 -7.50
N ALA A 39 -12.70 19.71 -8.24
CA ALA A 39 -11.73 19.63 -9.32
C ALA A 39 -10.36 19.16 -8.80
N LEU A 40 -9.92 19.68 -7.65
CA LEU A 40 -8.65 19.28 -7.02
C LEU A 40 -8.64 17.80 -6.63
N TRP A 41 -9.73 17.30 -6.04
CA TRP A 41 -9.84 15.90 -5.64
C TRP A 41 -10.06 14.95 -6.82
N ALA A 42 -10.62 15.42 -7.92
CA ALA A 42 -10.81 14.64 -9.14
C ALA A 42 -9.51 14.36 -9.92
N MET A 43 -8.45 15.14 -9.64
CA MET A 43 -7.17 14.95 -10.32
C MET A 43 -6.46 13.69 -9.83
N GLY A 44 -6.02 12.83 -10.77
CA GLY A 44 -5.06 11.79 -10.49
C GLY A 44 -3.71 12.37 -10.07
N ARG A 45 -3.09 11.83 -9.03
CA ARG A 45 -1.79 12.28 -8.52
C ARG A 45 -0.71 11.29 -8.93
N ILE A 46 0.19 11.75 -9.79
CA ILE A 46 1.33 10.96 -10.23
C ILE A 46 2.27 10.75 -9.03
N GLY A 47 2.64 9.50 -8.82
CA GLY A 47 3.63 9.06 -7.85
C GLY A 47 4.88 8.52 -8.51
N GLY A 48 5.55 7.54 -7.88
CA GLY A 48 6.81 6.97 -8.32
C GLY A 48 6.94 6.78 -9.82
N LEU A 49 8.11 7.12 -10.37
CA LEU A 49 8.43 7.05 -11.79
C LEU A 49 9.73 6.26 -11.98
N ALA A 50 9.70 5.30 -12.91
CA ALA A 50 10.84 4.48 -13.27
C ALA A 50 11.01 4.38 -14.79
N VAL A 51 12.20 4.69 -15.29
CA VAL A 51 12.56 4.51 -16.71
C VAL A 51 13.13 3.11 -16.90
N SER A 52 12.70 2.44 -17.97
CA SER A 52 13.25 1.12 -18.32
C SER A 52 14.76 1.20 -18.62
N PRO A 53 15.53 0.11 -18.38
CA PRO A 53 16.98 0.13 -18.61
C PRO A 53 17.41 0.49 -20.03
N ASP A 54 16.58 0.24 -21.04
CA ASP A 54 16.80 0.60 -22.44
C ASP A 54 16.34 2.03 -22.80
N GLY A 55 15.78 2.77 -21.83
CA GLY A 55 15.29 4.14 -22.00
C GLY A 55 14.02 4.28 -22.82
N LYS A 56 13.35 3.18 -23.22
CA LYS A 56 12.22 3.23 -24.15
C LYS A 56 10.86 3.29 -23.49
N LYS A 57 10.76 2.90 -22.22
CA LYS A 57 9.49 2.85 -21.49
C LYS A 57 9.60 3.54 -20.14
N ILE A 58 8.48 4.05 -19.68
CA ILE A 58 8.32 4.67 -18.36
C ILE A 58 7.19 3.93 -17.64
N ALA A 59 7.49 3.40 -16.45
CA ALA A 59 6.48 2.94 -15.50
C ALA A 59 6.25 4.03 -14.45
N TYR A 60 5.02 4.27 -14.06
CA TYR A 60 4.68 5.27 -13.04
C TYR A 60 3.37 4.88 -12.34
N THR A 61 3.11 5.52 -11.22
CA THR A 61 1.88 5.27 -10.46
C THR A 61 0.98 6.50 -10.47
N VAL A 62 -0.34 6.28 -10.39
CA VAL A 62 -1.33 7.35 -10.24
C VAL A 62 -2.28 6.99 -9.11
N ALA A 63 -2.43 7.89 -8.14
CA ALA A 63 -3.44 7.75 -7.10
C ALA A 63 -4.72 8.49 -7.49
N TYR A 64 -5.86 7.83 -7.30
CA TYR A 64 -7.20 8.39 -7.43
C TYR A 64 -7.89 8.41 -6.07
N TYR A 65 -8.75 9.38 -5.87
CA TYR A 65 -9.39 9.65 -4.57
C TYR A 65 -10.91 9.66 -4.68
N SER A 66 -11.55 9.10 -3.67
CA SER A 66 -13.00 9.22 -3.46
C SER A 66 -13.24 9.96 -2.15
N VAL A 67 -13.75 11.19 -2.25
CA VAL A 67 -14.11 11.99 -1.08
C VAL A 67 -15.27 11.34 -0.29
N PRO A 68 -16.34 10.84 -0.95
CA PRO A 68 -17.42 10.17 -0.24
C PRO A 68 -16.98 8.94 0.56
N GLU A 69 -16.05 8.14 -0.01
CA GLU A 69 -15.53 6.94 0.65
C GLU A 69 -14.39 7.25 1.63
N ASN A 70 -13.86 8.48 1.62
CA ASN A 70 -12.64 8.88 2.33
C ASN A 70 -11.49 7.88 2.12
N LYS A 71 -11.31 7.46 0.87
CA LYS A 71 -10.33 6.45 0.46
C LYS A 71 -9.61 6.85 -0.83
N SER A 72 -8.52 6.17 -1.09
CA SER A 72 -7.79 6.24 -2.36
C SER A 72 -7.31 4.85 -2.75
N ASN A 73 -7.05 4.64 -4.02
CA ASN A 73 -6.20 3.57 -4.51
C ASN A 73 -5.17 4.14 -5.48
N ARG A 74 -4.12 3.38 -5.68
CA ARG A 74 -3.01 3.77 -6.54
C ARG A 74 -2.73 2.65 -7.53
N GLU A 75 -2.62 3.02 -8.80
CA GLU A 75 -2.48 2.09 -9.91
C GLU A 75 -1.16 2.30 -10.65
N VAL A 76 -0.64 1.25 -11.26
CA VAL A 76 0.56 1.29 -12.11
C VAL A 76 0.16 1.51 -13.55
N PHE A 77 0.91 2.40 -14.20
CA PHE A 77 0.81 2.73 -15.62
C PHE A 77 2.14 2.49 -16.32
N VAL A 78 2.10 2.17 -17.60
CA VAL A 78 3.27 2.07 -18.47
C VAL A 78 2.99 2.83 -19.76
N MET A 79 3.98 3.58 -20.26
CA MET A 79 3.95 4.26 -21.53
C MET A 79 5.31 4.17 -22.23
N ASN A 80 5.37 4.47 -23.51
CA ASN A 80 6.62 4.70 -24.21
C ASN A 80 7.25 6.02 -23.76
N ALA A 81 8.57 6.17 -23.90
CA ALA A 81 9.28 7.38 -23.48
C ALA A 81 8.85 8.66 -24.22
N ASP A 82 8.24 8.52 -25.40
CA ASP A 82 7.65 9.62 -26.17
C ASP A 82 6.21 9.98 -25.75
N GLY A 83 5.67 9.29 -24.71
CA GLY A 83 4.31 9.47 -24.21
C GLY A 83 3.24 8.65 -24.94
N SER A 84 3.58 7.95 -26.01
CA SER A 84 2.66 7.07 -26.71
C SER A 84 2.39 5.77 -25.92
N ASP A 85 1.37 5.01 -26.32
CA ASP A 85 0.97 3.71 -25.74
C ASP A 85 0.83 3.78 -24.19
N ASN A 86 0.22 4.85 -23.69
CA ASN A 86 -0.02 5.03 -22.26
C ASN A 86 -1.16 4.14 -21.79
N ARG A 87 -0.84 3.18 -20.91
CA ARG A 87 -1.79 2.16 -20.45
C ARG A 87 -1.75 2.01 -18.93
N GLN A 88 -2.91 1.93 -18.32
CA GLN A 88 -3.08 1.42 -16.96
C GLN A 88 -2.91 -0.09 -16.98
N ILE A 89 -2.01 -0.65 -16.16
CA ILE A 89 -1.69 -2.09 -16.14
C ILE A 89 -2.12 -2.80 -14.86
N THR A 90 -2.47 -2.06 -13.81
CA THR A 90 -3.17 -2.59 -12.63
C THR A 90 -4.52 -1.91 -12.47
N ARG A 91 -5.49 -2.66 -11.89
CA ARG A 91 -6.82 -2.16 -11.59
C ARG A 91 -7.33 -2.86 -10.35
N THR A 92 -6.95 -2.35 -9.20
CA THR A 92 -7.18 -2.99 -7.91
C THR A 92 -7.69 -1.98 -6.88
N PRO A 93 -8.39 -2.38 -5.83
CA PRO A 93 -8.77 -1.48 -4.75
C PRO A 93 -7.62 -1.22 -3.76
N TYR A 94 -6.38 -1.52 -4.14
CA TYR A 94 -5.20 -1.48 -3.28
C TYR A 94 -4.26 -0.33 -3.62
N GLN A 95 -3.12 -0.27 -2.91
CA GLN A 95 -2.08 0.74 -3.11
C GLN A 95 -0.88 0.08 -3.79
N GLU A 96 -0.71 0.33 -5.10
CA GLU A 96 0.46 -0.10 -5.88
C GLU A 96 1.53 0.99 -5.83
N ASN A 97 2.58 0.81 -5.03
CA ASN A 97 3.61 1.83 -4.77
C ASN A 97 5.00 1.37 -5.24
N GLU A 98 5.95 2.31 -5.28
CA GLU A 98 7.38 2.04 -5.47
C GLU A 98 7.69 1.17 -6.72
N VAL A 99 7.02 1.47 -7.86
CA VAL A 99 7.24 0.73 -9.10
C VAL A 99 8.67 0.89 -9.60
N THR A 100 9.33 -0.21 -9.97
CA THR A 100 10.67 -0.22 -10.58
C THR A 100 10.81 -1.32 -11.63
N TRP A 101 11.73 -1.14 -12.57
CA TRP A 101 12.08 -2.14 -13.57
C TRP A 101 13.10 -3.13 -13.00
N ILE A 102 12.87 -4.41 -13.19
CA ILE A 102 13.76 -5.50 -12.77
C ILE A 102 14.05 -6.44 -13.92
N LYS A 103 14.98 -7.38 -13.71
CA LYS A 103 15.36 -8.41 -14.68
C LYS A 103 15.69 -7.82 -16.08
N GLY A 104 16.50 -6.74 -16.09
CA GLY A 104 16.90 -6.09 -17.34
C GLY A 104 15.75 -5.42 -18.10
N GLY A 105 14.67 -5.03 -17.41
CA GLY A 105 13.49 -4.39 -18.04
C GLY A 105 12.40 -5.36 -18.48
N SER A 106 12.56 -6.66 -18.25
CA SER A 106 11.55 -7.65 -18.64
C SER A 106 10.39 -7.76 -17.65
N LYS A 107 10.55 -7.24 -16.43
CA LYS A 107 9.56 -7.28 -15.36
C LYS A 107 9.51 -5.93 -14.64
N LEU A 108 8.37 -5.69 -13.98
CA LEU A 108 8.18 -4.64 -12.98
C LEU A 108 8.11 -5.26 -11.60
N ALA A 109 8.71 -4.60 -10.61
CA ALA A 109 8.47 -4.85 -9.19
C ALA A 109 7.74 -3.65 -8.58
N PHE A 110 6.93 -3.88 -7.57
CA PHE A 110 6.16 -2.86 -6.87
C PHE A 110 5.70 -3.36 -5.51
N LEU A 111 5.36 -2.45 -4.61
CA LEU A 111 4.73 -2.78 -3.34
C LEU A 111 3.21 -2.77 -3.50
N SER A 112 2.53 -3.71 -2.86
CA SER A 112 1.06 -3.77 -2.80
C SER A 112 0.59 -4.28 -1.45
N ASN A 113 -0.53 -3.74 -0.95
CA ASN A 113 -1.17 -4.19 0.28
C ASN A 113 -2.35 -5.16 0.03
N ASP A 114 -2.32 -5.88 -1.07
CA ASP A 114 -3.33 -6.87 -1.52
C ASP A 114 -3.69 -7.91 -0.44
N ASN A 115 -2.71 -8.37 0.33
CA ASN A 115 -2.88 -9.35 1.40
C ASN A 115 -3.00 -8.73 2.81
N GLY A 116 -3.38 -7.46 2.92
CA GLY A 116 -3.57 -6.76 4.20
C GLY A 116 -2.30 -6.12 4.75
N SER A 117 -1.10 -6.48 4.28
CA SER A 117 0.16 -5.81 4.55
C SER A 117 0.90 -5.51 3.26
N SER A 118 1.73 -4.46 3.28
CA SER A 118 2.53 -4.06 2.11
C SER A 118 3.64 -5.08 1.85
N GLN A 119 3.58 -5.75 0.69
CA GLN A 119 4.53 -6.77 0.27
C GLN A 119 5.07 -6.45 -1.12
N LEU A 120 6.23 -7.04 -1.47
CA LEU A 120 6.82 -6.92 -2.79
C LEU A 120 6.17 -7.89 -3.77
N TYR A 121 5.77 -7.38 -4.93
CA TYR A 121 5.22 -8.12 -6.06
C TYR A 121 6.04 -7.91 -7.32
N GLU A 122 5.95 -8.86 -8.26
CA GLU A 122 6.41 -8.68 -9.64
C GLU A 122 5.29 -8.92 -10.64
N MET A 123 5.40 -8.33 -11.83
CA MET A 123 4.51 -8.59 -12.97
C MET A 123 5.21 -8.29 -14.31
N ASN A 124 4.60 -8.71 -15.40
CA ASN A 124 5.02 -8.28 -16.75
C ASN A 124 4.63 -6.80 -16.98
N PRO A 125 5.31 -6.10 -17.92
CA PRO A 125 4.95 -4.72 -18.26
C PRO A 125 3.59 -4.53 -18.92
N ASP A 126 2.93 -5.61 -19.28
CA ASP A 126 1.54 -5.64 -19.76
C ASP A 126 0.50 -5.87 -18.65
N GLY A 127 0.96 -6.02 -17.41
CA GLY A 127 0.13 -6.30 -16.22
C GLY A 127 -0.13 -7.78 -15.95
N SER A 128 0.28 -8.68 -16.86
CA SER A 128 0.11 -10.13 -16.68
C SER A 128 1.16 -10.72 -15.72
N GLY A 129 0.91 -11.93 -15.23
CA GLY A 129 1.88 -12.67 -14.43
C GLY A 129 2.18 -12.05 -13.07
N ARG A 130 1.22 -11.32 -12.46
CA ARG A 130 1.35 -10.77 -11.10
C ARG A 130 1.64 -11.89 -10.10
N LYS A 131 2.68 -11.71 -9.31
CA LYS A 131 3.14 -12.68 -8.32
C LYS A 131 3.72 -11.96 -7.12
N GLN A 132 3.32 -12.36 -5.92
CA GLN A 132 3.93 -11.94 -4.67
C GLN A 132 5.32 -12.56 -4.50
N LEU A 133 6.31 -11.76 -4.14
CA LEU A 133 7.70 -12.19 -3.94
C LEU A 133 8.07 -12.34 -2.47
N THR A 134 7.46 -11.56 -1.57
CA THR A 134 7.73 -11.59 -0.14
C THR A 134 6.50 -11.99 0.66
N ASN A 135 6.73 -12.58 1.83
CA ASN A 135 5.71 -12.83 2.84
C ASN A 135 6.32 -12.48 4.22
N TYR A 136 6.60 -11.21 4.40
CA TYR A 136 7.16 -10.67 5.63
C TYR A 136 6.05 -10.38 6.64
N ASP A 137 6.30 -10.62 7.91
CA ASP A 137 5.37 -10.33 9.00
C ASP A 137 5.46 -8.85 9.38
N GLY A 138 4.80 -8.02 8.59
CA GLY A 138 4.78 -6.55 8.68
C GLY A 138 4.72 -5.90 7.30
N ASP A 139 4.73 -4.56 7.29
CA ASP A 139 4.72 -3.78 6.07
C ASP A 139 6.14 -3.53 5.55
N ILE A 140 6.33 -3.71 4.26
CA ILE A 140 7.52 -3.25 3.55
C ILE A 140 7.24 -1.82 3.08
N GLU A 141 8.03 -0.85 3.57
CA GLU A 141 7.85 0.58 3.28
C GLU A 141 8.68 1.06 2.08
N GLY A 142 9.75 0.32 1.75
CA GLY A 142 10.60 0.60 0.62
C GLY A 142 11.53 -0.57 0.34
N TYR A 143 12.06 -0.66 -0.88
CA TYR A 143 12.93 -1.76 -1.26
C TYR A 143 13.95 -1.36 -2.32
N SER A 144 15.01 -2.19 -2.43
CA SER A 144 15.98 -2.15 -3.50
C SER A 144 16.45 -3.56 -3.81
N ILE A 145 16.55 -3.90 -5.10
CA ILE A 145 17.03 -5.20 -5.56
C ILE A 145 18.48 -5.03 -6.03
N SER A 146 19.36 -5.95 -5.62
CA SER A 146 20.77 -5.90 -6.05
C SER A 146 20.89 -6.00 -7.58
N PRO A 147 21.94 -5.43 -8.19
CA PRO A 147 22.10 -5.45 -9.65
C PRO A 147 22.11 -6.85 -10.27
N ASP A 148 22.57 -7.85 -9.52
CA ASP A 148 22.57 -9.26 -9.93
C ASP A 148 21.22 -9.97 -9.66
N GLY A 149 20.25 -9.27 -9.08
CA GLY A 149 18.92 -9.78 -8.76
C GLY A 149 18.84 -10.83 -7.65
N LYS A 150 19.94 -11.02 -6.88
CA LYS A 150 20.02 -12.10 -5.89
C LYS A 150 19.72 -11.68 -4.46
N LYS A 151 19.71 -10.38 -4.18
CA LYS A 151 19.49 -9.84 -2.85
C LYS A 151 18.40 -8.77 -2.89
N LEU A 152 17.58 -8.77 -1.88
CA LEU A 152 16.57 -7.76 -1.60
C LEU A 152 16.97 -6.99 -0.34
N LEU A 153 17.17 -5.69 -0.45
CA LEU A 153 17.18 -4.77 0.68
C LEU A 153 15.77 -4.22 0.82
N PHE A 154 15.21 -4.24 2.01
CA PHE A 154 13.91 -3.61 2.29
C PHE A 154 13.90 -2.91 3.64
N ILE A 155 12.98 -1.96 3.79
CA ILE A 155 12.77 -1.18 5.00
C ILE A 155 11.42 -1.56 5.59
N SER A 156 11.40 -1.80 6.90
CA SER A 156 10.18 -2.05 7.67
C SER A 156 10.28 -1.43 9.06
N GLN A 157 9.13 -1.22 9.69
CA GLN A 157 9.05 -0.75 11.06
C GLN A 157 9.41 -1.85 12.06
N VAL A 158 10.29 -1.54 12.99
CA VAL A 158 10.62 -2.39 14.12
C VAL A 158 10.11 -1.74 15.40
N LYS A 159 9.44 -2.51 16.21
CA LYS A 159 8.96 -2.06 17.52
C LYS A 159 10.15 -1.77 18.44
N THR A 160 10.22 -0.55 18.95
CA THR A 160 11.32 -0.09 19.81
C THR A 160 10.91 0.07 21.29
N LYS A 161 9.61 0.06 21.56
CA LYS A 161 9.06 0.19 22.92
C LYS A 161 7.95 -0.82 23.15
N GLU A 162 7.87 -1.32 24.37
CA GLU A 162 6.74 -2.16 24.80
C GLU A 162 5.45 -1.34 24.79
N SER A 163 4.41 -1.92 24.22
CA SER A 163 3.05 -1.38 24.31
C SER A 163 2.42 -1.74 25.65
N THR A 164 1.32 -1.08 25.99
CA THR A 164 0.53 -1.44 27.17
C THR A 164 0.02 -2.88 27.09
N ALA A 165 -0.34 -3.36 25.89
CA ALA A 165 -0.77 -4.73 25.68
C ALA A 165 0.35 -5.77 25.89
N ASP A 166 1.62 -5.42 25.59
CA ASP A 166 2.75 -6.32 25.90
C ASP A 166 2.98 -6.42 27.40
N LYS A 167 2.86 -5.30 28.12
CA LYS A 167 3.07 -5.23 29.55
C LYS A 167 1.91 -5.84 30.35
N TYR A 168 0.71 -5.75 29.81
CA TYR A 168 -0.54 -6.26 30.41
C TYR A 168 -1.28 -7.12 29.38
N PRO A 169 -0.83 -8.36 29.14
CA PRO A 169 -1.41 -9.21 28.11
C PRO A 169 -2.86 -9.64 28.41
N ASP A 170 -3.31 -9.51 29.64
CA ASP A 170 -4.71 -9.70 30.07
C ASP A 170 -5.62 -8.51 29.68
N LEU A 171 -5.04 -7.41 29.21
CA LEU A 171 -5.75 -6.20 28.76
C LEU A 171 -5.48 -5.87 27.28
N PRO A 172 -5.76 -6.79 26.32
CA PRO A 172 -5.34 -6.65 24.93
C PRO A 172 -6.02 -5.46 24.19
N LYS A 173 -7.10 -4.94 24.73
CA LYS A 173 -7.82 -3.77 24.20
C LYS A 173 -7.48 -2.45 24.88
N ALA A 174 -6.50 -2.44 25.79
CA ALA A 174 -6.09 -1.23 26.47
C ALA A 174 -5.41 -0.26 25.46
N THR A 175 -5.91 0.97 25.40
CA THR A 175 -5.40 2.05 24.54
C THR A 175 -4.52 3.05 25.31
N GLY A 176 -4.36 2.87 26.61
CA GLY A 176 -3.50 3.71 27.44
C GLY A 176 -2.03 3.56 27.04
N ILE A 177 -1.27 4.66 27.13
CA ILE A 177 0.17 4.67 26.90
C ILE A 177 0.87 4.92 28.23
N ILE A 178 1.81 4.06 28.57
CA ILE A 178 2.63 4.21 29.78
C ILE A 178 3.86 5.02 29.40
N VAL A 179 3.98 6.21 29.96
CA VAL A 179 5.11 7.11 29.76
C VAL A 179 5.95 7.09 31.02
N THR A 180 7.19 6.61 30.92
CA THR A 180 8.14 6.54 32.02
C THR A 180 9.21 7.64 31.97
N ASP A 181 9.22 8.38 30.88
CA ASP A 181 10.15 9.48 30.61
C ASP A 181 9.44 10.59 29.84
N LEU A 182 10.06 11.78 29.75
CA LEU A 182 9.51 12.88 28.98
C LEU A 182 9.51 12.53 27.52
N MET A 183 8.33 12.20 26.97
CA MET A 183 8.14 11.76 25.61
C MET A 183 7.29 12.77 24.87
N TYR A 184 7.81 13.25 23.74
CA TYR A 184 7.06 14.07 22.81
C TYR A 184 6.41 13.19 21.76
N LYS A 185 5.17 13.51 21.39
CA LYS A 185 4.58 13.01 20.15
C LYS A 185 5.34 13.61 18.97
N HIS A 186 5.55 12.81 17.94
CA HIS A 186 5.94 13.32 16.64
C HIS A 186 4.66 13.66 15.88
N TRP A 187 4.34 14.93 15.77
CA TRP A 187 3.04 15.44 15.30
C TRP A 187 1.89 14.93 16.19
N ASP A 188 1.10 14.00 15.70
CA ASP A 188 -0.05 13.37 16.37
C ASP A 188 0.21 11.91 16.78
N GLU A 189 1.38 11.34 16.42
CA GLU A 189 1.72 9.94 16.65
C GLU A 189 2.75 9.76 17.78
N TRP A 190 2.61 8.67 18.52
CA TRP A 190 3.61 8.23 19.47
C TRP A 190 4.70 7.43 18.77
N VAL A 191 5.97 7.80 18.99
CA VAL A 191 7.12 7.08 18.45
C VAL A 191 7.33 5.79 19.24
N THR A 192 6.77 4.69 18.73
CA THR A 192 6.86 3.34 19.31
C THR A 192 7.62 2.36 18.42
N THR A 193 7.90 2.77 17.20
CA THR A 193 8.63 1.99 16.19
C THR A 193 9.76 2.83 15.59
N ALA A 194 10.69 2.18 14.92
CA ALA A 194 11.72 2.81 14.11
C ALA A 194 11.89 2.04 12.78
N GLN A 195 12.17 2.76 11.71
CA GLN A 195 12.52 2.16 10.43
C GLN A 195 13.84 1.39 10.55
N HIS A 196 13.88 0.18 10.04
CA HIS A 196 15.06 -0.67 10.04
C HIS A 196 15.28 -1.32 8.67
N PRO A 197 16.51 -1.36 8.14
CA PRO A 197 16.83 -2.08 6.91
C PRO A 197 17.02 -3.57 7.18
N PHE A 198 16.52 -4.38 6.25
CA PHE A 198 16.64 -5.84 6.22
C PHE A 198 17.22 -6.29 4.89
N VAL A 199 17.97 -7.39 4.89
CA VAL A 199 18.51 -8.01 3.68
C VAL A 199 18.03 -9.46 3.61
N ALA A 200 17.46 -9.85 2.46
CA ALA A 200 17.02 -11.19 2.13
C ALA A 200 17.63 -11.68 0.81
#